data_00cf4f6fa7889d9cc99fd62954b8d6ff
#
_entry.id   00cf4f6fa7889d9cc99fd62954b8d6ff
#
_cell.length_a   1.000
_cell.length_b   1.000
_cell.length_c   1.000
_cell.angle_alpha   90.00
_cell.angle_beta   90.00
_cell.angle_gamma   90.00
#
_symmetry.space_group_name_H-M   'P 1'
#
loop_
_entity.id
_entity.type
_entity.pdbx_description
1 polymer ?
#
loop_
_entity_poly.entity_id
_entity_poly.type
_entity_poly.pdbx_seq_one_letter_code
_entity_poly.pdbx_strand_id
1 'polypeptide(L)'
;MRTAVLLVATLAACSTTVKHRDVDDAEARKLLLDRNWIEHMPQTERDHFHVYRFVPSMGGGVFQDRTIFKGTFELFQFETAADEIRFNLLETHDKVVSKFRIEEVDGPEPFDLKLTIAADPRGPQVYYGMRAETDRDGTKLEARLRK
;
A
#
# COMPACT_ATOMS: atom_id res chain seq x y z
N MET A 1 -23.67 -44.75 -45.08
CA MET A 1 -22.44 -44.05 -44.58
C MET A 1 -22.86 -42.73 -43.94
N ARG A 2 -22.83 -42.63 -42.62
CA ARG A 2 -23.19 -41.43 -41.88
C ARG A 2 -21.89 -40.80 -41.35
N THR A 3 -21.50 -39.67 -41.89
CA THR A 3 -20.33 -38.92 -41.52
C THR A 3 -20.70 -38.03 -40.32
N ALA A 4 -20.11 -38.31 -39.13
CA ALA A 4 -20.25 -37.48 -37.94
C ALA A 4 -19.19 -36.36 -38.00
N VAL A 5 -19.67 -35.12 -38.03
CA VAL A 5 -18.82 -33.91 -37.90
C VAL A 5 -18.64 -33.61 -36.42
N LEU A 6 -17.43 -33.76 -35.93
CA LEU A 6 -17.07 -33.35 -34.56
C LEU A 6 -16.78 -31.83 -34.53
N LEU A 7 -17.64 -31.07 -33.86
CA LEU A 7 -17.44 -29.66 -33.63
C LEU A 7 -16.53 -29.49 -32.38
N VAL A 8 -15.28 -29.14 -32.59
CA VAL A 8 -14.36 -28.80 -31.49
C VAL A 8 -14.60 -27.32 -31.11
N ALA A 9 -15.25 -27.10 -29.98
CA ALA A 9 -15.40 -25.77 -29.41
C ALA A 9 -14.10 -25.40 -28.64
N THR A 10 -13.31 -24.51 -29.21
CA THR A 10 -12.15 -23.90 -28.52
C THR A 10 -12.65 -22.84 -27.56
N LEU A 11 -12.62 -23.15 -26.25
CA LEU A 11 -12.81 -22.19 -25.19
C LEU A 11 -11.55 -21.29 -25.12
N ALA A 12 -11.66 -20.07 -25.63
CA ALA A 12 -10.68 -19.03 -25.41
C ALA A 12 -10.80 -18.56 -23.95
N ALA A 13 -9.93 -19.06 -23.07
CA ALA A 13 -9.75 -18.53 -21.73
C ALA A 13 -9.15 -17.12 -21.85
N CYS A 14 -9.97 -16.09 -21.68
CA CYS A 14 -9.48 -14.73 -21.44
C CYS A 14 -8.78 -14.70 -20.08
N SER A 15 -7.46 -14.94 -20.09
CA SER A 15 -6.60 -14.63 -18.95
C SER A 15 -6.56 -13.12 -18.84
N THR A 16 -7.33 -12.54 -17.91
CA THR A 16 -7.13 -11.17 -17.45
C THR A 16 -5.80 -11.13 -16.73
N THR A 17 -4.74 -10.77 -17.43
CA THR A 17 -3.44 -10.47 -16.86
C THR A 17 -3.63 -9.24 -15.98
N VAL A 18 -3.62 -9.43 -14.66
CA VAL A 18 -3.55 -8.32 -13.69
C VAL A 18 -2.27 -7.56 -14.03
N LYS A 19 -2.44 -6.32 -14.46
CA LYS A 19 -1.34 -5.50 -14.95
C LYS A 19 -0.61 -4.93 -13.73
N HIS A 20 0.39 -5.66 -13.23
CA HIS A 20 1.34 -5.14 -12.26
C HIS A 20 2.45 -4.41 -13.02
N ARG A 21 2.68 -3.15 -12.71
CA ARG A 21 3.77 -2.36 -13.25
C ARG A 21 4.59 -1.76 -12.12
N ASP A 22 5.86 -2.13 -12.05
CA ASP A 22 6.81 -1.46 -11.17
C ASP A 22 7.00 -0.01 -11.61
N VAL A 23 7.00 0.91 -10.66
CA VAL A 23 7.40 2.29 -10.90
C VAL A 23 8.90 2.45 -10.64
N ASP A 24 9.54 3.42 -11.32
CA ASP A 24 10.95 3.70 -11.07
C ASP A 24 11.17 4.30 -9.67
N ASP A 25 12.42 4.23 -9.18
CA ASP A 25 12.77 4.66 -7.83
C ASP A 25 12.46 6.14 -7.56
N ALA A 26 12.60 7.01 -8.57
CA ALA A 26 12.34 8.43 -8.40
C ALA A 26 10.84 8.71 -8.27
N GLU A 27 10.01 8.02 -9.05
CA GLU A 27 8.56 8.08 -8.93
C GLU A 27 8.11 7.42 -7.63
N ALA A 28 8.67 6.27 -7.25
CA ALA A 28 8.35 5.56 -6.02
C ALA A 28 8.56 6.44 -4.78
N ARG A 29 9.69 7.17 -4.70
CA ARG A 29 9.92 8.13 -3.61
C ARG A 29 8.88 9.24 -3.55
N LYS A 30 8.41 9.73 -4.68
CA LYS A 30 7.33 10.74 -4.72
C LYS A 30 5.99 10.16 -4.28
N LEU A 31 5.67 8.96 -4.77
CA LEU A 31 4.43 8.26 -4.43
C LEU A 31 4.39 7.81 -2.97
N LEU A 32 5.54 7.58 -2.33
CA LEU A 32 5.61 7.21 -0.92
C LEU A 32 5.03 8.30 -0.01
N LEU A 33 5.20 9.57 -0.39
CA LEU A 33 4.95 10.72 0.46
C LEU A 33 3.49 11.20 0.44
N ASP A 34 3.06 11.81 1.55
CA ASP A 34 1.81 12.57 1.70
C ASP A 34 0.53 11.78 1.36
N ARG A 35 0.57 10.44 1.53
CA ARG A 35 -0.60 9.56 1.39
C ARG A 35 -0.67 8.53 2.49
N ASN A 36 -1.84 7.93 2.67
CA ASN A 36 -2.02 6.80 3.55
C ASN A 36 -1.69 5.50 2.80
N TRP A 37 -0.92 4.65 3.47
CA TRP A 37 -0.62 3.29 3.06
C TRP A 37 -1.27 2.35 4.05
N ILE A 38 -2.35 1.70 3.67
CA ILE A 38 -3.14 0.82 4.52
C ILE A 38 -2.85 -0.65 4.23
N GLU A 39 -2.72 -1.45 5.28
CA GLU A 39 -2.47 -2.89 5.16
C GLU A 39 -3.62 -3.61 4.43
N HIS A 40 -4.85 -3.35 4.82
CA HIS A 40 -6.07 -3.85 4.19
C HIS A 40 -7.28 -3.00 4.59
N MET A 41 -8.35 -3.06 3.80
CA MET A 41 -9.62 -2.45 4.19
C MET A 41 -10.29 -3.31 5.27
N PRO A 42 -10.72 -2.70 6.39
CA PRO A 42 -11.43 -3.44 7.44
C PRO A 42 -12.77 -3.96 6.92
N GLN A 43 -13.10 -5.19 7.29
CA GLN A 43 -14.39 -5.82 6.95
C GLN A 43 -15.46 -5.50 7.99
N THR A 44 -15.04 -5.23 9.23
CA THR A 44 -15.90 -4.87 10.36
C THR A 44 -15.31 -3.66 11.09
N GLU A 45 -16.14 -3.01 11.92
CA GLU A 45 -15.72 -1.89 12.76
C GLU A 45 -14.66 -2.27 13.81
N ARG A 46 -14.51 -3.56 14.09
CA ARG A 46 -13.57 -4.09 15.10
C ARG A 46 -12.26 -4.60 14.51
N ASP A 47 -12.18 -4.71 13.19
CA ASP A 47 -10.97 -5.18 12.53
C ASP A 47 -9.82 -4.21 12.79
N HIS A 48 -8.70 -4.76 13.21
CA HIS A 48 -7.44 -4.04 13.33
C HIS A 48 -6.72 -4.01 11.99
N PHE A 49 -6.14 -2.87 11.68
CA PHE A 49 -5.33 -2.68 10.50
C PHE A 49 -4.26 -1.62 10.75
N HIS A 50 -3.23 -1.64 9.94
CA HIS A 50 -2.10 -0.73 10.07
C HIS A 50 -2.09 0.28 8.94
N VAL A 51 -1.66 1.51 9.28
CA VAL A 51 -1.52 2.60 8.32
C VAL A 51 -0.17 3.29 8.49
N TYR A 52 0.59 3.35 7.42
CA TYR A 52 1.75 4.24 7.31
C TYR A 52 1.37 5.55 6.63
N ARG A 53 1.98 6.63 7.11
CA ARG A 53 1.97 7.91 6.42
C ARG A 53 3.33 8.56 6.55
N PHE A 54 3.95 8.85 5.42
CA PHE A 54 5.26 9.51 5.32
C PHE A 54 5.05 11.00 5.00
N VAL A 55 5.33 11.89 5.95
CA VAL A 55 5.00 13.32 5.87
C VAL A 55 6.22 14.18 6.19
N PRO A 56 7.09 14.46 5.19
CA PRO A 56 8.32 15.23 5.41
C PRO A 56 8.07 16.62 6.02
N SER A 57 6.96 17.26 5.69
CA SER A 57 6.60 18.57 6.24
C SER A 57 6.33 18.55 7.74
N MET A 58 6.08 17.39 8.33
CA MET A 58 5.95 17.19 9.78
C MET A 58 7.26 16.73 10.44
N GLY A 59 8.35 16.62 9.66
CA GLY A 59 9.64 16.13 10.15
C GLY A 59 9.76 14.62 10.27
N GLY A 60 8.81 13.85 9.72
CA GLY A 60 8.84 12.40 9.80
C GLY A 60 7.57 11.75 9.30
N GLY A 61 7.20 10.62 9.89
CA GLY A 61 6.01 9.88 9.53
C GLY A 61 5.23 9.41 10.75
N VAL A 62 4.08 8.81 10.46
CA VAL A 62 3.17 8.24 11.45
C VAL A 62 2.86 6.80 11.06
N PHE A 63 2.99 5.90 12.02
CA PHE A 63 2.47 4.55 11.93
C PHE A 63 1.28 4.41 12.88
N GLN A 64 0.19 3.85 12.40
CA GLN A 64 -1.03 3.66 13.19
C GLN A 64 -1.37 2.17 13.25
N ASP A 65 -1.67 1.69 14.47
CA ASP A 65 -2.40 0.44 14.70
C ASP A 65 -3.80 0.83 15.17
N ARG A 66 -4.80 0.53 14.36
CA ARG A 66 -6.14 1.07 14.58
C ARG A 66 -7.26 0.14 14.13
N THR A 67 -8.45 0.42 14.66
CA THR A 67 -9.74 0.09 14.08
C THR A 67 -10.29 1.32 13.34
N ILE A 68 -11.52 1.28 12.85
CA ILE A 68 -12.17 2.46 12.24
C ILE A 68 -12.25 3.64 13.23
N PHE A 69 -12.53 3.38 14.50
CA PHE A 69 -12.82 4.43 15.49
C PHE A 69 -11.70 4.69 16.50
N LYS A 70 -10.82 3.74 16.72
CA LYS A 70 -9.81 3.81 17.78
C LYS A 70 -8.46 3.37 17.24
N GLY A 71 -7.40 3.95 17.76
CA GLY A 71 -6.06 3.53 17.40
C GLY A 71 -5.00 4.18 18.28
N THR A 72 -3.83 3.58 18.23
CA THR A 72 -2.58 4.15 18.70
C THR A 72 -1.77 4.60 17.51
N PHE A 73 -0.86 5.53 17.73
CA PHE A 73 0.06 5.97 16.69
C PHE A 73 1.46 6.11 17.27
N GLU A 74 2.44 5.88 16.41
CA GLU A 74 3.85 6.03 16.70
C GLU A 74 4.47 6.96 15.65
N LEU A 75 5.28 7.89 16.11
CA LEU A 75 6.02 8.80 15.25
C LEU A 75 7.39 8.20 14.93
N PHE A 76 7.87 8.45 13.73
CA PHE A 76 9.22 8.08 13.32
C PHE A 76 9.80 9.14 12.41
N GLN A 77 11.13 9.23 12.38
CA GLN A 77 11.85 9.98 11.36
C GLN A 77 12.25 9.05 10.23
N PHE A 78 12.39 9.57 9.03
CA PHE A 78 12.84 8.78 7.89
C PHE A 78 13.60 9.62 6.87
N GLU A 79 14.42 8.93 6.11
CA GLU A 79 15.06 9.42 4.90
C GLU A 79 14.88 8.39 3.79
N THR A 80 14.84 8.82 2.54
CA THR A 80 14.76 7.93 1.38
C THR A 80 15.97 8.13 0.47
N ALA A 81 16.55 7.03 0.01
CA ALA A 81 17.63 7.05 -0.98
C ALA A 81 17.52 5.82 -1.88
N ALA A 82 17.47 6.03 -3.18
CA ALA A 82 17.22 4.97 -4.16
C ALA A 82 15.95 4.16 -3.80
N ASP A 83 16.06 2.87 -3.57
CA ASP A 83 15.01 1.94 -3.17
C ASP A 83 14.94 1.69 -1.65
N GLU A 84 15.55 2.58 -0.83
CA GLU A 84 15.64 2.41 0.62
C GLU A 84 14.86 3.46 1.39
N ILE A 85 14.26 3.04 2.49
CA ILE A 85 13.77 3.89 3.58
C ILE A 85 14.69 3.64 4.80
N ARG A 86 15.25 4.71 5.34
CA ARG A 86 16.03 4.71 6.57
C ARG A 86 15.17 5.23 7.69
N PHE A 87 14.69 4.33 8.54
CA PHE A 87 13.87 4.66 9.69
C PHE A 87 14.73 5.01 10.91
N ASN A 88 14.30 6.02 11.66
CA ASN A 88 14.72 6.26 13.03
C ASN A 88 13.47 6.17 13.91
N LEU A 89 13.35 5.08 14.67
CA LEU A 89 12.19 4.77 15.50
C LEU A 89 12.37 5.46 16.84
N LEU A 90 11.57 6.49 17.11
CA LEU A 90 11.78 7.39 18.25
C LEU A 90 11.55 6.71 19.62
N GLU A 91 10.70 5.69 19.67
CA GLU A 91 10.36 4.99 20.91
C GLU A 91 11.45 4.01 21.35
N THR A 92 12.06 3.30 20.42
CA THR A 92 13.09 2.29 20.69
C THR A 92 14.49 2.80 20.45
N HIS A 93 14.64 3.96 19.78
CA HIS A 93 15.90 4.51 19.28
C HIS A 93 16.60 3.65 18.23
N ASP A 94 15.87 2.70 17.64
CA ASP A 94 16.41 1.84 16.59
C ASP A 94 16.52 2.57 15.26
N LYS A 95 17.58 2.27 14.51
CA LYS A 95 17.76 2.70 13.13
C LYS A 95 17.67 1.49 12.23
N VAL A 96 16.68 1.49 11.33
CA VAL A 96 16.41 0.38 10.43
C VAL A 96 16.47 0.86 8.98
N VAL A 97 17.12 0.10 8.14
CA VAL A 97 17.13 0.33 6.69
C VAL A 97 16.31 -0.77 6.02
N SER A 98 15.28 -0.38 5.32
CA SER A 98 14.38 -1.30 4.62
C SER A 98 14.31 -0.94 3.14
N LYS A 99 14.44 -1.94 2.28
CA LYS A 99 14.15 -1.74 0.86
C LYS A 99 12.65 -1.62 0.65
N PHE A 100 12.24 -0.77 -0.28
CA PHE A 100 10.85 -0.63 -0.66
C PHE A 100 10.68 -0.58 -2.17
N ARG A 101 9.50 -0.94 -2.62
CA ARG A 101 9.06 -0.75 -3.99
C ARG A 101 7.58 -0.39 -4.03
N ILE A 102 7.19 0.32 -5.07
CA ILE A 102 5.79 0.64 -5.35
C ILE A 102 5.42 0.08 -6.72
N GLU A 103 4.28 -0.57 -6.78
CA GLU A 103 3.72 -1.15 -8.00
C GLU A 103 2.36 -0.52 -8.28
N GLU A 104 2.05 -0.27 -9.55
CA GLU A 104 0.67 -0.02 -9.98
C GLU A 104 -0.08 -1.34 -10.01
N VAL A 105 -1.27 -1.38 -9.42
CA VAL A 105 -2.08 -2.60 -9.29
C VAL A 105 -3.54 -2.34 -9.64
N ASP A 106 -4.25 -3.38 -10.03
CA ASP A 106 -5.70 -3.36 -10.22
C ASP A 106 -6.40 -3.93 -8.96
N GLY A 107 -6.42 -3.12 -7.91
CA GLY A 107 -7.09 -3.52 -6.67
C GLY A 107 -6.16 -4.15 -5.61
N PRO A 108 -6.74 -4.51 -4.44
CA PRO A 108 -8.18 -4.46 -4.13
C PRO A 108 -8.77 -3.04 -4.15
N GLU A 109 -10.03 -2.93 -4.57
CA GLU A 109 -10.72 -1.62 -4.56
C GLU A 109 -10.72 -0.98 -3.16
N PRO A 110 -10.44 0.34 -3.00
CA PRO A 110 -10.31 1.36 -4.07
C PRO A 110 -8.84 1.65 -4.48
N PHE A 111 -7.92 0.74 -4.25
CA PHE A 111 -6.49 0.97 -4.37
C PHE A 111 -5.98 0.69 -5.79
N ASP A 112 -5.03 1.49 -6.22
CA ASP A 112 -4.31 1.39 -7.49
C ASP A 112 -2.78 1.36 -7.31
N LEU A 113 -2.32 1.43 -6.07
CA LEU A 113 -0.91 1.33 -5.70
C LEU A 113 -0.72 0.28 -4.60
N LYS A 114 0.41 -0.43 -4.69
CA LYS A 114 0.89 -1.38 -3.68
C LYS A 114 2.31 -1.00 -3.27
N LEU A 115 2.51 -0.82 -1.98
CA LEU A 115 3.82 -0.60 -1.35
C LEU A 115 4.28 -1.90 -0.70
N THR A 116 5.50 -2.33 -1.00
CA THR A 116 6.16 -3.43 -0.29
C THR A 116 7.40 -2.89 0.42
N ILE A 117 7.51 -3.12 1.73
CA ILE A 117 8.66 -2.76 2.56
C ILE A 117 9.31 -4.06 3.05
N ALA A 118 10.47 -4.39 2.51
CA ALA A 118 11.21 -5.58 2.93
C ALA A 118 11.78 -5.37 4.34
N ALA A 119 11.62 -6.36 5.21
CA ALA A 119 12.02 -6.28 6.62
C ALA A 119 11.41 -5.03 7.30
N ASP A 120 10.12 -4.81 7.10
CA ASP A 120 9.37 -3.72 7.69
C ASP A 120 9.51 -3.75 9.23
N PRO A 121 10.01 -2.68 9.88
CA PRO A 121 10.18 -2.65 11.33
C PRO A 121 8.87 -2.74 12.11
N ARG A 122 7.71 -2.54 11.43
CA ARG A 122 6.36 -2.60 12.01
C ARG A 122 5.62 -3.90 11.70
N GLY A 123 6.08 -4.72 10.76
CA GLY A 123 5.67 -6.09 10.54
C GLY A 123 4.86 -6.39 9.28
N PRO A 124 3.81 -5.66 8.89
CA PRO A 124 2.92 -6.06 7.79
C PRO A 124 3.59 -6.25 6.42
N GLN A 125 4.57 -5.45 6.07
CA GLN A 125 5.36 -5.47 4.82
C GLN A 125 4.61 -5.04 3.55
N VAL A 126 3.33 -5.28 3.42
CA VAL A 126 2.53 -4.94 2.23
C VAL A 126 1.42 -3.99 2.63
N TYR A 127 1.31 -2.92 1.85
CA TYR A 127 0.32 -1.87 2.04
C TYR A 127 -0.24 -1.43 0.70
N TYR A 128 -1.42 -0.84 0.72
CA TYR A 128 -2.11 -0.32 -0.45
C TYR A 128 -2.38 1.18 -0.31
N GLY A 129 -2.35 1.89 -1.41
CA GLY A 129 -2.59 3.32 -1.48
C GLY A 129 -3.37 3.72 -2.72
N MET A 130 -3.82 4.97 -2.73
CA MET A 130 -4.51 5.55 -3.87
C MET A 130 -3.63 6.62 -4.51
N ARG A 131 -3.35 6.52 -5.81
CA ARG A 131 -2.58 7.56 -6.54
C ARG A 131 -3.26 8.93 -6.45
N ALA A 132 -4.58 8.94 -6.47
CA ALA A 132 -5.37 10.16 -6.36
C ALA A 132 -5.37 10.81 -4.97
N GLU A 133 -4.85 10.13 -3.94
CA GLU A 133 -4.70 10.71 -2.61
C GLU A 133 -3.40 11.52 -2.56
N THR A 134 -3.53 12.82 -2.84
CA THR A 134 -2.39 13.75 -2.88
C THR A 134 -2.49 14.84 -1.83
N ASP A 135 -3.58 14.88 -1.07
CA ASP A 135 -3.77 15.86 -0.01
C ASP A 135 -3.00 15.46 1.27
N ARG A 136 -2.57 16.46 1.99
CA ARG A 136 -1.83 16.28 3.23
C ARG A 136 -2.69 15.75 4.38
N ASP A 137 -3.99 15.82 4.25
CA ASP A 137 -4.93 15.53 5.33
C ASP A 137 -5.36 14.06 5.36
N GLY A 138 -5.11 13.30 4.30
CA GLY A 138 -5.51 11.89 4.20
C GLY A 138 -7.03 11.69 4.24
N THR A 139 -7.80 12.71 3.88
CA THR A 139 -9.26 12.74 3.99
C THR A 139 -9.94 11.71 3.11
N LYS A 140 -9.33 11.34 1.99
CA LYS A 140 -9.90 10.36 1.06
C LYS A 140 -10.01 8.97 1.65
N LEU A 141 -8.97 8.51 2.35
CA LEU A 141 -9.03 7.22 3.05
C LEU A 141 -10.07 7.28 4.18
N GLU A 142 -10.05 8.29 5.02
CA GLU A 142 -11.00 8.44 6.13
C GLU A 142 -12.46 8.44 5.64
N ALA A 143 -12.75 9.10 4.51
CA ALA A 143 -14.06 9.09 3.90
C ALA A 143 -14.51 7.69 3.41
N ARG A 144 -13.54 6.82 3.03
CA ARG A 144 -13.81 5.43 2.64
C ARG A 144 -14.03 4.52 3.83
N LEU A 145 -13.28 4.73 4.92
CA LEU A 145 -13.41 3.93 6.14
C LEU A 145 -14.75 4.13 6.87
N ARG A 146 -15.41 5.26 6.64
CA ARG A 146 -16.69 5.63 7.29
C ARG A 146 -17.94 5.26 6.49
N LYS A 147 -17.79 4.64 5.34
CA LYS A 147 -18.90 4.16 4.49
C LYS A 147 -19.24 2.72 4.81
#